data_300c816845fedbcd40220b079c4f930f
#
_entry.id   300c816845fedbcd40220b079c4f930f
#
_cell.length_a   1.000
_cell.length_b   1.000
_cell.length_c   1.000
_cell.angle_alpha   90.00
_cell.angle_beta   90.00
_cell.angle_gamma   90.00
#
_symmetry.space_group_name_H-M   'P 1'
#
loop_
_entity.id
_entity.type
_entity.pdbx_description
1 polymer ?
#
loop_
_entity_poly.entity_id
_entity_poly.type
_entity_poly.pdbx_seq_one_letter_code
_entity_poly.pdbx_strand_id
1 'polypeptide(L)'
;MSEPLGPPPWLNAPPVEPYPYEDTYDLRKGPDLHPALLGLLPFVGRWRGRGQGGYPGAADFDFAQEVTISHDGRPFLHYESRAWILDDDSKPTGLGSREVGWWRPVTDAQGRATDDMEATLCTPTGVIELYLGKVT
;
A
#
# COMPACT_ATOMS: atom_id res chain seq x y z
N MET A 1 -31.62 -6.01 -41.16
CA MET A 1 -31.89 -5.98 -39.73
C MET A 1 -30.86 -6.84 -39.05
N SER A 2 -30.09 -6.30 -38.14
CA SER A 2 -29.19 -7.08 -37.28
C SER A 2 -30.02 -7.77 -36.20
N GLU A 3 -29.72 -9.04 -35.93
CA GLU A 3 -30.32 -9.73 -34.79
C GLU A 3 -30.00 -8.96 -33.49
N PRO A 4 -30.96 -8.88 -32.54
CA PRO A 4 -30.67 -8.29 -31.27
C PRO A 4 -29.56 -9.08 -30.58
N LEU A 5 -28.53 -8.37 -30.14
CA LEU A 5 -27.46 -8.95 -29.33
C LEU A 5 -28.10 -9.57 -28.07
N GLY A 6 -27.84 -10.84 -27.85
CA GLY A 6 -28.26 -11.52 -26.63
C GLY A 6 -27.66 -10.86 -25.39
N PRO A 7 -28.14 -11.20 -24.19
CA PRO A 7 -27.57 -10.65 -22.96
C PRO A 7 -26.08 -10.96 -22.89
N PRO A 8 -25.26 -10.02 -22.32
CA PRO A 8 -23.84 -10.25 -22.22
C PRO A 8 -23.52 -11.52 -21.41
N PRO A 9 -22.47 -12.25 -21.78
CA PRO A 9 -22.15 -13.56 -21.16
C PRO A 9 -21.99 -13.52 -19.63
N TRP A 10 -21.58 -12.37 -19.09
CA TRP A 10 -21.38 -12.21 -17.64
C TRP A 10 -22.69 -12.09 -16.84
N LEU A 11 -23.83 -11.81 -17.50
CA LEU A 11 -25.11 -11.65 -16.80
C LEU A 11 -25.59 -12.96 -16.15
N ASN A 12 -25.21 -14.10 -16.72
CA ASN A 12 -25.58 -15.44 -16.24
C ASN A 12 -24.37 -16.19 -15.65
N ALA A 13 -23.26 -15.48 -15.40
CA ALA A 13 -22.11 -16.10 -14.76
C ALA A 13 -22.48 -16.56 -13.33
N PRO A 14 -21.99 -17.73 -12.88
CA PRO A 14 -22.18 -18.14 -11.49
C PRO A 14 -21.65 -17.06 -10.53
N PRO A 15 -22.30 -16.84 -9.38
CA PRO A 15 -21.78 -15.91 -8.39
C PRO A 15 -20.38 -16.33 -7.92
N VAL A 16 -19.50 -15.36 -7.75
CA VAL A 16 -18.15 -15.57 -7.23
C VAL A 16 -18.14 -15.13 -5.77
N GLU A 17 -17.63 -15.97 -4.89
CA GLU A 17 -17.45 -15.64 -3.49
C GLU A 17 -16.51 -14.44 -3.33
N PRO A 18 -16.66 -13.65 -2.27
CA PRO A 18 -15.71 -12.57 -1.97
C PRO A 18 -14.27 -13.06 -1.90
N TYR A 19 -13.32 -12.18 -2.20
CA TYR A 19 -11.89 -12.51 -2.13
C TYR A 19 -11.52 -13.02 -0.73
N PRO A 20 -11.01 -14.26 -0.60
CA PRO A 20 -10.88 -14.90 0.71
C PRO A 20 -9.53 -14.65 1.41
N TYR A 21 -8.60 -13.95 0.76
CA TYR A 21 -7.22 -13.79 1.24
C TYR A 21 -6.92 -12.33 1.58
N GLU A 22 -7.75 -11.75 2.43
CA GLU A 22 -7.63 -10.35 2.81
C GLU A 22 -6.26 -10.03 3.44
N ASP A 23 -5.75 -8.84 3.14
CA ASP A 23 -4.57 -8.32 3.82
C ASP A 23 -4.86 -8.06 5.30
N THR A 24 -3.87 -8.31 6.14
CA THR A 24 -3.93 -7.95 7.56
C THR A 24 -2.77 -7.04 7.94
N TYR A 25 -3.05 -5.99 8.69
CA TYR A 25 -2.05 -5.16 9.36
C TYR A 25 -1.91 -5.52 10.85
N ASP A 26 -2.69 -6.48 11.31
CA ASP A 26 -2.65 -6.98 12.69
C ASP A 26 -1.98 -8.36 12.70
N LEU A 27 -0.76 -8.43 13.23
CA LEU A 27 0.01 -9.67 13.28
C LEU A 27 -0.64 -10.77 14.14
N ARG A 28 -1.67 -10.45 14.91
CA ARG A 28 -2.45 -11.41 15.70
C ARG A 28 -3.57 -12.06 14.89
N LYS A 29 -3.85 -11.57 13.69
CA LYS A 29 -4.96 -11.99 12.84
C LYS A 29 -4.46 -12.41 11.46
N GLY A 30 -5.20 -13.32 10.83
CA GLY A 30 -4.91 -13.79 9.50
C GLY A 30 -3.73 -14.77 9.44
N PRO A 31 -3.10 -14.93 8.28
CA PRO A 31 -1.99 -15.86 8.11
C PRO A 31 -0.73 -15.38 8.85
N ASP A 32 0.19 -16.32 9.09
CA ASP A 32 1.50 -15.98 9.62
C ASP A 32 2.28 -15.13 8.62
N LEU A 33 3.09 -14.21 9.16
CA LEU A 33 4.00 -13.42 8.34
C LEU A 33 5.02 -14.34 7.65
N HIS A 34 5.20 -14.15 6.35
CA HIS A 34 6.15 -14.96 5.59
C HIS A 34 7.58 -14.81 6.18
N PRO A 35 8.35 -15.91 6.34
CA PRO A 35 9.68 -15.85 6.94
C PRO A 35 10.65 -14.86 6.29
N ALA A 36 10.53 -14.65 4.98
CA ALA A 36 11.33 -13.68 4.24
C ALA A 36 11.10 -12.22 4.69
N LEU A 37 10.00 -11.95 5.41
CA LEU A 37 9.62 -10.61 5.88
C LEU A 37 9.95 -10.36 7.35
N LEU A 38 10.62 -11.29 8.04
CA LEU A 38 10.88 -11.14 9.47
C LEU A 38 11.68 -9.87 9.81
N GLY A 39 12.59 -9.45 8.94
CA GLY A 39 13.31 -8.19 9.10
C GLY A 39 12.43 -6.94 8.99
N LEU A 40 11.23 -7.05 8.42
CA LEU A 40 10.26 -5.97 8.26
C LEU A 40 9.08 -6.06 9.23
N LEU A 41 9.06 -7.06 10.09
CA LEU A 41 7.97 -7.29 11.04
C LEU A 41 7.57 -6.03 11.82
N PRO A 42 8.51 -5.21 12.33
CA PRO A 42 8.15 -4.01 13.09
C PRO A 42 7.36 -2.96 12.31
N PHE A 43 7.39 -3.01 10.98
CA PHE A 43 6.67 -2.06 10.13
C PHE A 43 5.21 -2.44 9.89
N VAL A 44 4.85 -3.71 10.06
CA VAL A 44 3.48 -4.18 9.85
C VAL A 44 2.56 -3.52 10.89
N GLY A 45 1.57 -2.80 10.41
CA GLY A 45 0.66 -2.06 11.27
C GLY A 45 -0.04 -0.92 10.56
N ARG A 46 -0.79 -0.17 11.34
CA ARG A 46 -1.40 1.09 10.90
C ARG A 46 -0.83 2.23 11.74
N TRP A 47 -0.26 3.19 11.07
CA TRP A 47 0.48 4.30 11.67
C TRP A 47 -0.20 5.61 11.35
N ARG A 48 -0.35 6.48 12.32
CA ARG A 48 -0.87 7.84 12.13
C ARG A 48 0.06 8.85 12.77
N GLY A 49 0.29 9.94 12.07
CA GLY A 49 1.17 10.98 12.56
C GLY A 49 0.89 12.34 11.93
N ARG A 50 1.62 13.33 12.40
CA ARG A 50 1.57 14.70 11.89
C ARG A 50 2.95 15.12 11.44
N GLY A 51 2.98 16.04 10.50
CA GLY A 51 4.21 16.65 10.03
C GLY A 51 3.97 18.03 9.44
N GLN A 52 5.08 18.66 9.06
CA GLN A 52 5.06 19.89 8.29
C GLN A 52 5.67 19.62 6.92
N GLY A 53 5.06 20.17 5.90
CA GLY A 53 5.53 20.10 4.52
C GLY A 53 5.69 21.48 3.94
N GLY A 54 6.45 21.57 2.85
CA GLY A 54 6.65 22.81 2.13
C GLY A 54 7.24 22.56 0.76
N TYR A 55 7.00 23.50 -0.13
CA TYR A 55 7.60 23.52 -1.46
C TYR A 55 8.27 24.86 -1.70
N PRO A 56 9.32 24.92 -2.49
CA PRO A 56 9.94 26.20 -2.84
C PRO A 56 8.89 27.14 -3.46
N GLY A 57 8.79 28.36 -2.89
CA GLY A 57 7.84 29.37 -3.37
C GLY A 57 6.41 29.25 -2.87
N ALA A 58 6.11 28.29 -2.01
CA ALA A 58 4.81 28.11 -1.38
C ALA A 58 4.93 28.23 0.14
N ALA A 59 3.81 28.55 0.80
CA ALA A 59 3.76 28.57 2.26
C ALA A 59 3.85 27.14 2.81
N ASP A 60 4.50 26.99 3.96
CA ASP A 60 4.53 25.74 4.69
C ASP A 60 3.11 25.34 5.14
N PHE A 61 2.87 24.06 5.25
CA PHE A 61 1.57 23.53 5.64
C PHE A 61 1.74 22.39 6.65
N ASP A 62 0.77 22.26 7.53
CA ASP A 62 0.65 21.10 8.41
C ASP A 62 -0.16 20.01 7.73
N PHE A 63 0.26 18.78 7.95
CA PHE A 63 -0.46 17.62 7.42
C PHE A 63 -0.55 16.50 8.44
N ALA A 64 -1.57 15.65 8.28
CA ALA A 64 -1.65 14.36 8.93
C ALA A 64 -1.45 13.26 7.89
N GLN A 65 -0.98 12.12 8.33
CA GLN A 65 -0.72 10.98 7.47
C GLN A 65 -1.11 9.69 8.16
N GLU A 66 -1.72 8.80 7.40
CA GLU A 66 -1.98 7.43 7.81
C GLU A 66 -1.26 6.48 6.84
N VAL A 67 -0.46 5.58 7.39
CA VAL A 67 0.24 4.54 6.65
C VAL A 67 -0.25 3.19 7.13
N THR A 68 -0.69 2.34 6.21
CA THR A 68 -1.04 0.96 6.50
C THR A 68 -0.08 0.05 5.76
N ILE A 69 0.59 -0.82 6.52
CA ILE A 69 1.50 -1.83 6.00
C ILE A 69 0.94 -3.18 6.42
N SER A 70 0.57 -3.98 5.43
CA SER A 70 -0.18 -5.22 5.61
C SER A 70 0.42 -6.36 4.79
N HIS A 71 -0.04 -7.58 5.05
CA HIS A 71 0.40 -8.76 4.32
C HIS A 71 -0.73 -9.78 4.19
N ASP A 72 -0.57 -10.73 3.28
CA ASP A 72 -1.51 -11.83 3.06
C ASP A 72 -0.85 -13.21 3.21
N GLY A 73 0.33 -13.28 3.83
CA GLY A 73 1.12 -14.50 4.01
C GLY A 73 2.14 -14.75 2.90
N ARG A 74 2.11 -14.01 1.81
CA ARG A 74 3.10 -14.08 0.73
C ARG A 74 4.32 -13.20 1.05
N PRO A 75 5.45 -13.36 0.33
CA PRO A 75 6.71 -12.69 0.65
C PRO A 75 6.78 -11.23 0.19
N PHE A 76 5.75 -10.46 0.44
CA PHE A 76 5.72 -9.02 0.20
C PHE A 76 4.77 -8.33 1.17
N LEU A 77 5.02 -7.05 1.41
CA LEU A 77 4.13 -6.18 2.17
C LEU A 77 3.37 -5.27 1.22
N HIS A 78 2.08 -5.08 1.47
CA HIS A 78 1.28 -4.04 0.85
C HIS A 78 1.44 -2.75 1.65
N TYR A 79 1.73 -1.65 0.95
CA TYR A 79 1.90 -0.33 1.53
C TYR A 79 0.84 0.61 0.97
N GLU A 80 0.15 1.31 1.85
CA GLU A 80 -0.78 2.36 1.48
C GLU A 80 -0.59 3.57 2.39
N SER A 81 -0.38 4.74 1.80
CA SER A 81 -0.24 6.00 2.51
C SER A 81 -1.29 6.99 2.04
N ARG A 82 -1.92 7.66 2.99
CA ARG A 82 -2.87 8.75 2.74
C ARG A 82 -2.52 9.93 3.63
N ALA A 83 -2.40 11.11 3.04
CA ALA A 83 -2.16 12.35 3.78
C ALA A 83 -3.27 13.35 3.51
N TRP A 84 -3.46 14.27 4.43
CA TRP A 84 -4.42 15.36 4.31
C TRP A 84 -3.88 16.62 5.00
N ILE A 85 -4.30 17.75 4.48
CA ILE A 85 -3.85 19.06 4.97
C ILE A 85 -4.67 19.46 6.19
N LEU A 86 -4.00 20.05 7.16
CA LEU A 86 -4.61 20.55 8.39
C LEU A 86 -4.61 22.09 8.39
N ASP A 87 -5.64 22.67 8.99
CA ASP A 87 -5.68 24.10 9.30
C ASP A 87 -4.95 24.42 10.63
N ASP A 88 -4.96 25.69 11.01
CA ASP A 88 -4.32 26.16 12.25
C ASP A 88 -4.93 25.54 13.52
N ASP A 89 -6.18 25.08 13.45
CA ASP A 89 -6.88 24.37 14.53
C ASP A 89 -6.70 22.84 14.44
N SER A 90 -5.79 22.36 13.60
CA SER A 90 -5.51 20.94 13.38
C SER A 90 -6.69 20.15 12.78
N LYS A 91 -7.58 20.83 12.08
CA LYS A 91 -8.73 20.19 11.41
C LYS A 91 -8.44 19.99 9.92
N PRO A 92 -8.97 18.92 9.33
CA PRO A 92 -8.81 18.68 7.90
C PRO A 92 -9.38 19.81 7.05
N THR A 93 -8.59 20.31 6.09
CA THR A 93 -9.01 21.35 5.14
C THR A 93 -8.84 20.94 3.69
N GLY A 94 -8.10 19.88 3.41
CA GLY A 94 -7.87 19.48 2.03
C GLY A 94 -7.17 18.14 1.93
N LEU A 95 -7.17 17.61 0.71
CA LEU A 95 -6.50 16.36 0.38
C LEU A 95 -5.00 16.60 0.19
N GLY A 96 -4.22 15.67 0.67
CA GLY A 96 -2.78 15.60 0.43
C GLY A 96 -2.41 14.46 -0.51
N SER A 97 -1.22 13.94 -0.35
CA SER A 97 -0.69 12.87 -1.19
C SER A 97 -1.34 11.51 -0.88
N ARG A 98 -1.34 10.65 -1.89
CA ARG A 98 -1.64 9.23 -1.74
C ARG A 98 -0.60 8.41 -2.48
N GLU A 99 -0.23 7.29 -1.88
CA GLU A 99 0.67 6.31 -2.50
C GLU A 99 0.18 4.90 -2.16
N VAL A 100 0.36 3.99 -3.10
CA VAL A 100 0.08 2.58 -2.90
C VAL A 100 1.14 1.75 -3.60
N GLY A 101 1.49 0.62 -3.01
CA GLY A 101 2.46 -0.28 -3.63
C GLY A 101 2.86 -1.44 -2.74
N TRP A 102 4.00 -2.03 -3.05
CA TRP A 102 4.49 -3.23 -2.40
C TRP A 102 5.98 -3.12 -2.07
N TRP A 103 6.33 -3.65 -0.92
CA TRP A 103 7.71 -3.83 -0.49
C TRP A 103 8.02 -5.32 -0.53
N ARG A 104 9.13 -5.70 -1.11
CA ARG A 104 9.55 -7.09 -1.18
C ARG A 104 11.05 -7.24 -0.97
N PRO A 105 11.49 -8.32 -0.29
CA PRO A 105 12.91 -8.65 -0.25
C PRO A 105 13.38 -9.14 -1.63
N VAL A 106 14.60 -8.82 -1.98
CA VAL A 106 15.27 -9.41 -3.13
C VAL A 106 15.73 -10.81 -2.73
N THR A 107 15.51 -11.79 -3.60
CA THR A 107 15.92 -13.17 -3.35
C THR A 107 17.21 -13.50 -4.09
N ASP A 108 18.01 -14.41 -3.50
CA ASP A 108 19.19 -14.96 -4.15
C ASP A 108 18.81 -16.04 -5.19
N ALA A 109 19.82 -16.63 -5.83
CA ALA A 109 19.63 -17.66 -6.84
C ALA A 109 18.91 -18.93 -6.31
N GLN A 110 18.90 -19.15 -5.02
CA GLN A 110 18.22 -20.26 -4.35
C GLN A 110 16.84 -19.86 -3.81
N GLY A 111 16.38 -18.64 -4.10
CA GLY A 111 15.09 -18.15 -3.65
C GLY A 111 15.05 -17.70 -2.19
N ARG A 112 16.20 -17.53 -1.52
CA ARG A 112 16.27 -17.07 -0.13
C ARG A 112 16.28 -15.55 -0.09
N ALA A 113 15.61 -14.97 0.90
CA ALA A 113 15.62 -13.53 1.09
C ALA A 113 17.02 -13.02 1.44
N THR A 114 17.41 -11.92 0.82
CA THR A 114 18.62 -11.15 1.13
C THR A 114 18.25 -9.94 1.98
N ASP A 115 19.25 -9.15 2.37
CA ASP A 115 19.02 -7.87 3.06
C ASP A 115 18.58 -6.75 2.11
N ASP A 116 18.63 -6.98 0.81
CA ASP A 116 18.21 -6.01 -0.19
C ASP A 116 16.70 -5.99 -0.33
N MET A 117 16.13 -4.80 -0.47
CA MET A 117 14.70 -4.55 -0.57
C MET A 117 14.39 -3.75 -1.81
N GLU A 118 13.23 -4.04 -2.40
CA GLU A 118 12.62 -3.23 -3.44
C GLU A 118 11.25 -2.77 -3.00
N ALA A 119 10.92 -1.50 -3.29
CA ALA A 119 9.57 -0.98 -3.12
C ALA A 119 9.11 -0.35 -4.42
N THR A 120 7.95 -0.79 -4.91
CA THR A 120 7.29 -0.17 -6.06
C THR A 120 6.08 0.58 -5.57
N LEU A 121 6.02 1.88 -5.85
CA LEU A 121 4.94 2.75 -5.41
C LEU A 121 4.33 3.46 -6.62
N CYS A 122 3.05 3.73 -6.53
CA CYS A 122 2.37 4.58 -7.51
C CYS A 122 1.43 5.57 -6.83
N THR A 123 1.19 6.68 -7.51
CA THR A 123 0.32 7.75 -7.04
C THR A 123 -0.87 7.93 -7.99
N PRO A 124 -2.01 8.49 -7.51
CA PRO A 124 -3.14 8.79 -8.36
C PRO A 124 -2.84 9.82 -9.46
N THR A 125 -1.74 10.57 -9.32
CA THR A 125 -1.30 11.55 -10.31
C THR A 125 -0.48 10.96 -11.45
N GLY A 126 -0.25 9.64 -11.44
CA GLY A 126 0.40 8.92 -12.54
C GLY A 126 1.91 8.76 -12.38
N VAL A 127 2.45 8.96 -11.18
CA VAL A 127 3.87 8.73 -10.88
C VAL A 127 4.05 7.28 -10.43
N ILE A 128 5.05 6.60 -11.00
CA ILE A 128 5.47 5.26 -10.61
C ILE A 128 6.93 5.34 -10.19
N GLU A 129 7.24 4.81 -9.01
CA GLU A 129 8.58 4.88 -8.43
C GLU A 129 9.06 3.49 -8.03
N LEU A 130 10.34 3.23 -8.25
CA LEU A 130 11.05 2.06 -7.75
C LEU A 130 12.13 2.52 -6.76
N TYR A 131 12.03 2.04 -5.53
CA TYR A 131 13.02 2.30 -4.49
C TYR A 131 13.83 1.03 -4.23
N LEU A 132 15.14 1.21 -4.06
CA LEU A 132 16.06 0.16 -3.67
C LEU A 132 16.66 0.51 -2.33
N GLY A 133 16.77 -0.46 -1.44
CA GLY A 133 17.29 -0.23 -0.10
C GLY A 133 17.76 -1.51 0.57
N LYS A 134 18.14 -1.39 1.82
CA LYS A 134 18.59 -2.51 2.66
C LYS A 134 17.91 -2.48 4.00
N VAL A 135 17.68 -3.65 4.54
CA VAL A 135 17.31 -3.83 5.95
C VAL A 135 18.60 -3.99 6.75
N THR A 136 18.78 -3.13 7.75
CA THR A 136 19.96 -3.15 8.62
C THR A 136 19.57 -3.42 10.06
#